data_d851c8961cff0941db283444b16225e0
#
_entry.id   d851c8961cff0941db283444b16225e0
#
_cell.length_a   1.000
_cell.length_b   1.000
_cell.length_c   1.000
_cell.angle_alpha   90.00
_cell.angle_beta   90.00
_cell.angle_gamma   90.00
#
_symmetry.space_group_name_H-M   'P 1'
#
loop_
_entity.id
_entity.type
_entity.pdbx_description
1 polymer ?
#
loop_
_entity_poly.entity_id
_entity_poly.type
_entity_poly.pdbx_seq_one_letter_code
_entity_poly.pdbx_strand_id
1 'polypeptide(L)'
;MVAGTAGWWVLLAYRVPRVPSTPRIAIWRKLRSLGVAQIGDGLVALPEDARTREQLEWVAADVDAAGGSATLWRAEMLSARDEQLLVTQLQQARAEEYRSLLTEAEQLGADPVTDRARTLTRLRRELRRIRRRDYFPPPEEELARYAVESLAGRTGQPIRVEGAPA
;
A
#
# COMPACT_ATOMS: atom_id res chain seq x y z
N MET A 1 -18.92 -1.43 -17.10
CA MET A 1 -17.46 -1.66 -17.09
C MET A 1 -17.13 -2.38 -15.78
N VAL A 2 -16.65 -3.60 -15.84
CA VAL A 2 -16.18 -4.31 -14.65
C VAL A 2 -14.84 -3.63 -14.29
N ALA A 3 -14.85 -2.80 -13.26
CA ALA A 3 -13.65 -2.19 -12.75
C ALA A 3 -12.76 -3.29 -12.18
N GLY A 4 -11.56 -3.47 -12.76
CA GLY A 4 -10.50 -4.15 -12.07
C GLY A 4 -10.05 -5.50 -12.56
N THR A 5 -10.15 -5.83 -13.85
CA THR A 5 -9.32 -6.90 -14.41
C THR A 5 -7.97 -6.32 -14.80
N ALA A 6 -6.89 -6.88 -14.28
CA ALA A 6 -5.54 -6.45 -14.65
C ALA A 6 -5.13 -6.96 -16.04
N GLY A 7 -5.81 -7.97 -16.55
CA GLY A 7 -5.48 -8.66 -17.80
C GLY A 7 -4.20 -9.48 -17.65
N TRP A 8 -3.04 -8.82 -17.61
CA TRP A 8 -1.76 -9.48 -17.43
C TRP A 8 -1.20 -9.25 -16.02
N TRP A 9 -0.54 -10.28 -15.50
CA TRP A 9 0.12 -10.28 -14.21
C TRP A 9 1.60 -10.59 -14.36
N VAL A 10 2.44 -9.94 -13.58
CA VAL A 10 3.82 -10.37 -13.38
C VAL A 10 3.89 -11.18 -12.10
N LEU A 11 4.40 -12.40 -12.20
CA LEU A 11 4.57 -13.31 -11.08
C LEU A 11 6.06 -13.46 -10.78
N LEU A 12 6.39 -13.53 -9.50
CA LEU A 12 7.69 -13.91 -9.02
C LEU A 12 7.57 -15.22 -8.24
N ALA A 13 8.13 -16.29 -8.81
CA ALA A 13 8.37 -17.54 -8.11
C ALA A 13 9.77 -17.50 -7.51
N TYR A 14 9.91 -17.65 -6.19
CA TYR A 14 11.20 -17.49 -5.53
C TYR A 14 11.39 -18.47 -4.37
N ARG A 15 12.64 -18.78 -4.11
CA ARG A 15 13.06 -19.57 -2.96
C ARG A 15 14.30 -18.93 -2.36
N VAL A 16 14.28 -18.65 -1.06
CA VAL A 16 15.43 -18.11 -0.30
C VAL A 16 15.89 -19.14 0.71
N PRO A 17 17.21 -19.36 0.88
CA PRO A 17 17.74 -20.24 1.92
C PRO A 17 17.18 -19.87 3.30
N ARG A 18 16.95 -20.88 4.14
CA ARG A 18 16.43 -20.66 5.50
C ARG A 18 17.47 -20.05 6.42
N VAL A 19 18.75 -20.34 6.16
CA VAL A 19 19.89 -19.88 6.97
C VAL A 19 20.90 -19.22 6.04
N PRO A 20 21.35 -17.99 6.36
CA PRO A 20 20.89 -17.13 7.45
C PRO A 20 19.47 -16.57 7.19
N SER A 21 18.71 -16.21 8.24
CA SER A 21 17.32 -15.72 8.10
C SER A 21 17.23 -14.26 7.64
N THR A 22 18.29 -13.47 7.80
CA THR A 22 18.29 -12.02 7.52
C THR A 22 17.91 -11.69 6.08
N PRO A 23 18.48 -12.30 5.03
CA PRO A 23 18.09 -12.02 3.65
C PRO A 23 16.62 -12.34 3.38
N ARG A 24 16.13 -13.47 3.91
CA ARG A 24 14.73 -13.87 3.77
C ARG A 24 13.78 -12.84 4.36
N ILE A 25 14.07 -12.32 5.55
CA ILE A 25 13.27 -11.27 6.20
C ILE A 25 13.29 -9.97 5.38
N ALA A 26 14.46 -9.59 4.86
CA ALA A 26 14.62 -8.39 4.03
C ALA A 26 13.79 -8.49 2.73
N ILE A 27 13.88 -9.61 2.01
CA ILE A 27 13.11 -9.88 0.79
C ILE A 27 11.60 -9.86 1.09
N TRP A 28 11.17 -10.52 2.16
CA TRP A 28 9.77 -10.52 2.56
C TRP A 28 9.25 -9.09 2.87
N ARG A 29 10.03 -8.28 3.60
CA ARG A 29 9.68 -6.87 3.87
C ARG A 29 9.59 -6.05 2.58
N LYS A 30 10.51 -6.26 1.64
CA LYS A 30 10.51 -5.60 0.33
C LYS A 30 9.24 -5.96 -0.44
N LEU A 31 8.90 -7.24 -0.55
CA LEU A 31 7.66 -7.70 -1.20
C LEU A 31 6.40 -7.11 -0.54
N ARG A 32 6.34 -7.09 0.79
CA ARG A 32 5.23 -6.42 1.50
C ARG A 32 5.15 -4.94 1.20
N SER A 33 6.29 -4.25 1.10
CA SER A 33 6.32 -2.82 0.78
C SER A 33 5.86 -2.51 -0.64
N LEU A 34 5.94 -3.47 -1.56
CA LEU A 34 5.42 -3.38 -2.92
C LEU A 34 3.92 -3.65 -2.99
N GLY A 35 3.32 -4.22 -1.95
CA GLY A 35 1.91 -4.56 -1.92
C GLY A 35 1.54 -5.75 -2.81
N VAL A 36 2.42 -6.73 -2.92
CA VAL A 36 2.19 -7.94 -3.73
C VAL A 36 1.00 -8.76 -3.22
N ALA A 37 0.31 -9.42 -4.13
CA ALA A 37 -0.60 -10.50 -3.80
C ALA A 37 0.19 -11.78 -3.54
N GLN A 38 -0.07 -12.44 -2.40
CA GLN A 38 0.51 -13.73 -2.07
C GLN A 38 -0.37 -14.83 -2.68
N ILE A 39 0.16 -15.57 -3.65
CA ILE A 39 -0.56 -16.69 -4.28
C ILE A 39 -0.25 -18.00 -3.55
N GLY A 40 0.97 -18.15 -3.07
CA GLY A 40 1.43 -19.34 -2.36
C GLY A 40 2.81 -19.13 -1.74
N ASP A 41 3.34 -20.15 -1.09
CA ASP A 41 4.69 -20.08 -0.52
C ASP A 41 5.72 -19.86 -1.63
N GLY A 42 6.40 -18.70 -1.60
CA GLY A 42 7.37 -18.35 -2.61
C GLY A 42 6.78 -17.99 -3.99
N LEU A 43 5.49 -17.65 -4.06
CA LEU A 43 4.83 -17.17 -5.27
C LEU A 43 4.01 -15.93 -4.98
N VAL A 44 4.39 -14.83 -5.61
CA VAL A 44 3.70 -13.53 -5.50
C VAL A 44 3.35 -12.97 -6.86
N ALA A 45 2.37 -12.08 -6.92
CA ALA A 45 1.93 -11.43 -8.14
C ALA A 45 1.68 -9.94 -7.95
N LEU A 46 1.87 -9.19 -9.05
CA LEU A 46 1.43 -7.80 -9.23
C LEU A 46 0.75 -7.67 -10.60
N PRO A 47 -0.18 -6.72 -10.77
CA PRO A 47 -0.64 -6.33 -12.11
C PRO A 47 0.54 -5.90 -12.96
N GLU A 48 0.57 -6.32 -14.22
CA GLU A 48 1.70 -6.04 -15.10
C GLU A 48 1.69 -4.59 -15.58
N ASP A 49 2.74 -3.87 -15.26
CA ASP A 49 3.18 -2.64 -15.92
C ASP A 49 4.72 -2.57 -15.90
N ALA A 50 5.30 -1.57 -16.55
CA ALA A 50 6.76 -1.43 -16.58
C ALA A 50 7.36 -1.27 -15.18
N ARG A 51 6.69 -0.55 -14.30
CA ARG A 51 7.13 -0.30 -12.92
C ARG A 51 7.06 -1.57 -12.06
N THR A 52 5.96 -2.31 -12.11
CA THR A 52 5.79 -3.53 -11.31
C THR A 52 6.74 -4.63 -11.76
N ARG A 53 6.99 -4.73 -13.06
CA ARG A 53 8.00 -5.63 -13.62
C ARG A 53 9.39 -5.30 -13.08
N GLU A 54 9.85 -4.07 -13.24
CA GLU A 54 11.14 -3.61 -12.74
C GLU A 54 11.28 -3.85 -11.23
N GLN A 55 10.26 -3.56 -10.45
CA GLN A 55 10.27 -3.80 -9.01
C GLN A 55 10.48 -5.27 -8.66
N LEU A 56 9.83 -6.21 -9.36
CA LEU A 56 10.01 -7.63 -9.13
C LEU A 56 11.34 -8.15 -9.68
N GLU A 57 11.89 -7.56 -10.75
CA GLU A 57 13.26 -7.83 -11.23
C GLU A 57 14.30 -7.48 -10.16
N TRP A 58 14.16 -6.33 -9.48
CA TRP A 58 15.02 -5.98 -8.35
C TRP A 58 14.91 -6.97 -7.18
N VAL A 59 13.71 -7.45 -6.88
CA VAL A 59 13.54 -8.47 -5.84
C VAL A 59 14.17 -9.80 -6.26
N ALA A 60 14.04 -10.21 -7.53
CA ALA A 60 14.67 -11.41 -8.06
C ALA A 60 16.19 -11.33 -7.93
N ALA A 61 16.80 -10.19 -8.26
CA ALA A 61 18.24 -9.98 -8.08
C ALA A 61 18.67 -10.08 -6.61
N ASP A 62 17.87 -9.55 -5.67
CA ASP A 62 18.13 -9.70 -4.22
C ASP A 62 18.05 -11.17 -3.77
N VAL A 63 17.11 -11.95 -4.32
CA VAL A 63 16.97 -13.37 -4.05
C VAL A 63 18.20 -14.14 -4.53
N ASP A 64 18.66 -13.88 -5.74
CA ASP A 64 19.85 -14.52 -6.33
C ASP A 64 21.12 -14.14 -5.55
N ALA A 65 21.27 -12.87 -5.17
CA ALA A 65 22.37 -12.40 -4.32
C ALA A 65 22.38 -13.05 -2.93
N ALA A 66 21.21 -13.48 -2.43
CA ALA A 66 21.09 -14.23 -1.17
C ALA A 66 21.33 -15.74 -1.34
N GLY A 67 21.77 -16.20 -2.51
CA GLY A 67 21.99 -17.63 -2.80
C GLY A 67 20.67 -18.40 -3.00
N GLY A 68 19.58 -17.70 -3.30
CA GLY A 68 18.28 -18.28 -3.61
C GLY A 68 18.11 -18.56 -5.10
N SER A 69 16.88 -18.74 -5.50
CA SER A 69 16.48 -18.83 -6.92
C SER A 69 15.20 -18.03 -7.15
N ALA A 70 15.14 -17.31 -8.24
CA ALA A 70 13.98 -16.52 -8.63
C ALA A 70 13.67 -16.67 -10.11
N THR A 71 12.38 -16.70 -10.44
CA THR A 71 11.93 -16.74 -11.84
C THR A 71 10.73 -15.81 -11.97
N LEU A 72 10.79 -14.93 -12.97
CA LEU A 72 9.70 -14.04 -13.33
C LEU A 72 8.86 -14.65 -14.45
N TRP A 73 7.56 -14.50 -14.31
CA TRP A 73 6.59 -14.94 -15.30
C TRP A 73 5.65 -13.81 -15.67
N ARG A 74 5.27 -13.78 -16.91
CA ARG A 74 4.10 -13.03 -17.36
C ARG A 74 2.98 -14.02 -17.53
N ALA A 75 1.85 -13.77 -16.88
CA ALA A 75 0.74 -14.72 -16.85
C ALA A 75 -0.60 -14.00 -16.97
N GLU A 76 -1.58 -14.73 -17.48
CA GLU A 76 -2.99 -14.35 -17.50
C GLU A 76 -3.76 -15.41 -16.72
N MET A 77 -4.75 -14.98 -15.94
CA MET A 77 -5.61 -15.93 -15.25
C MET A 77 -6.61 -16.55 -16.20
N LEU A 78 -6.73 -17.87 -16.16
CA LEU A 78 -7.70 -18.61 -16.96
C LEU A 78 -9.13 -18.41 -16.49
N SER A 79 -9.33 -18.05 -15.23
CA SER A 79 -10.63 -17.86 -14.58
C SER A 79 -10.81 -16.40 -14.17
N ALA A 80 -11.80 -15.73 -14.74
CA ALA A 80 -12.19 -14.38 -14.32
C ALA A 80 -12.60 -14.31 -12.83
N ARG A 81 -13.15 -15.42 -12.29
CA ARG A 81 -13.48 -15.53 -10.87
C ARG A 81 -12.23 -15.49 -10.00
N ASP A 82 -11.20 -16.23 -10.39
CA ASP A 82 -9.94 -16.29 -9.60
C ASP A 82 -9.20 -14.98 -9.69
N GLU A 83 -9.20 -14.33 -10.84
CA GLU A 83 -8.68 -12.97 -10.99
C GLU A 83 -9.41 -11.97 -10.07
N GLN A 84 -10.74 -12.03 -10.03
CA GLN A 84 -11.54 -11.17 -9.17
C GLN A 84 -11.25 -11.42 -7.67
N LEU A 85 -11.01 -12.66 -7.26
CA LEU A 85 -10.61 -12.99 -5.90
C LEU A 85 -9.26 -12.36 -5.55
N LEU A 86 -8.29 -12.40 -6.46
CA LEU A 86 -6.98 -11.80 -6.26
C LEU A 86 -7.04 -10.27 -6.18
N VAL A 87 -7.80 -9.64 -7.07
CA VAL A 87 -8.09 -8.20 -7.04
C VAL A 87 -8.74 -7.81 -5.72
N THR A 88 -9.75 -8.56 -5.28
CA THR A 88 -10.45 -8.32 -4.00
C THR A 88 -9.51 -8.42 -2.81
N GLN A 89 -8.61 -9.39 -2.80
CA GLN A 89 -7.57 -9.52 -1.77
C GLN A 89 -6.67 -8.28 -1.70
N LEU A 90 -6.22 -7.77 -2.85
CA LEU A 90 -5.39 -6.55 -2.92
C LEU A 90 -6.16 -5.32 -2.45
N GLN A 91 -7.43 -5.17 -2.88
CA GLN A 91 -8.30 -4.08 -2.44
C GLN A 91 -8.54 -4.10 -0.93
N GLN A 92 -8.87 -5.26 -0.36
CA GLN A 92 -9.12 -5.40 1.08
C GLN A 92 -7.89 -5.03 1.91
N ALA A 93 -6.71 -5.47 1.50
CA ALA A 93 -5.47 -5.11 2.17
C ALA A 93 -5.21 -3.59 2.15
N ARG A 94 -5.57 -2.90 1.07
CA ARG A 94 -5.46 -1.42 0.99
C ARG A 94 -6.56 -0.73 1.78
N ALA A 95 -7.80 -1.24 1.72
CA ALA A 95 -8.93 -0.70 2.48
C ALA A 95 -8.63 -0.65 3.99
N GLU A 96 -8.03 -1.71 4.56
CA GLU A 96 -7.61 -1.74 5.96
C GLU A 96 -6.61 -0.63 6.30
N GLU A 97 -5.64 -0.39 5.44
CA GLU A 97 -4.65 0.68 5.66
C GLU A 97 -5.27 2.07 5.58
N TYR A 98 -6.18 2.30 4.62
CA TYR A 98 -6.93 3.56 4.52
C TYR A 98 -7.85 3.78 5.71
N ARG A 99 -8.53 2.74 6.22
CA ARG A 99 -9.36 2.86 7.44
C ARG A 99 -8.53 3.23 8.66
N SER A 100 -7.33 2.64 8.81
CA SER A 100 -6.42 3.01 9.89
C SER A 100 -6.00 4.47 9.79
N LEU A 101 -5.68 4.93 8.58
CA LEU A 101 -5.31 6.32 8.33
C LEU A 101 -6.47 7.28 8.59
N LEU A 102 -7.69 6.91 8.20
CA LEU A 102 -8.92 7.67 8.44
C LEU A 102 -9.16 7.85 9.95
N THR A 103 -9.09 6.75 10.71
CA THR A 103 -9.24 6.78 12.18
C THR A 103 -8.23 7.70 12.84
N GLU A 104 -6.95 7.66 12.44
CA GLU A 104 -5.93 8.56 12.97
C GLU A 104 -6.20 10.02 12.61
N ALA A 105 -6.68 10.30 11.39
CA ALA A 105 -7.03 11.64 10.95
C ALA A 105 -8.22 12.21 11.76
N GLU A 106 -9.22 11.39 12.04
CA GLU A 106 -10.38 11.77 12.87
C GLU A 106 -9.97 12.07 14.31
N GLN A 107 -9.12 11.21 14.90
CA GLN A 107 -8.60 11.42 16.26
C GLN A 107 -7.80 12.73 16.37
N LEU A 108 -6.95 13.03 15.40
CA LEU A 108 -6.22 14.31 15.35
C LEU A 108 -7.17 15.51 15.23
N GLY A 109 -8.28 15.35 14.51
CA GLY A 109 -9.31 16.38 14.39
C GLY A 109 -9.97 16.74 15.73
N ALA A 110 -10.03 15.79 16.66
CA ALA A 110 -10.66 15.90 17.97
C ALA A 110 -9.70 16.38 19.07
N ASP A 111 -8.37 16.23 18.91
CA ASP A 111 -7.37 16.56 19.94
C ASP A 111 -6.81 17.99 19.76
N PRO A 112 -7.00 18.90 20.76
CA PRO A 112 -6.49 20.26 20.67
C PRO A 112 -5.00 20.40 21.05
N VAL A 113 -4.38 19.39 21.66
CA VAL A 113 -3.04 19.48 22.28
C VAL A 113 -1.92 18.93 21.39
N THR A 114 -2.24 18.10 20.43
CA THR A 114 -1.24 17.43 19.57
C THR A 114 -0.59 18.40 18.57
N ASP A 115 0.71 18.21 18.32
CA ASP A 115 1.44 18.88 17.23
C ASP A 115 0.83 18.51 15.86
N ARG A 116 -0.22 19.24 15.50
CA ARG A 116 -1.03 19.01 14.29
C ARG A 116 -0.20 19.07 13.02
N ALA A 117 0.76 19.98 12.93
CA ALA A 117 1.56 20.14 11.72
C ALA A 117 2.45 18.93 11.45
N ARG A 118 3.09 18.41 12.50
CA ARG A 118 3.93 17.21 12.41
C ARG A 118 3.09 15.98 12.06
N THR A 119 1.95 15.81 12.73
CA THR A 119 1.07 14.67 12.51
C THR A 119 0.45 14.72 11.11
N LEU A 120 0.00 15.88 10.64
CA LEU A 120 -0.50 16.05 9.28
C LEU A 120 0.57 15.71 8.22
N THR A 121 1.82 16.12 8.43
CA THR A 121 2.93 15.77 7.54
C THR A 121 3.15 14.26 7.49
N ARG A 122 3.05 13.56 8.64
CA ARG A 122 3.14 12.12 8.74
C ARG A 122 1.98 11.43 8.01
N LEU A 123 0.73 11.86 8.22
CA LEU A 123 -0.45 11.30 7.56
C LEU A 123 -0.38 11.47 6.04
N ARG A 124 0.04 12.63 5.55
CA ARG A 124 0.25 12.85 4.10
C ARG A 124 1.32 11.93 3.51
N ARG A 125 2.39 11.69 4.24
CA ARG A 125 3.44 10.76 3.80
C ARG A 125 2.91 9.33 3.76
N GLU A 126 2.14 8.93 4.76
CA GLU A 126 1.53 7.60 4.83
C GLU A 126 0.50 7.41 3.70
N LEU A 127 -0.39 8.37 3.47
CA LEU A 127 -1.34 8.34 2.36
C LEU A 127 -0.64 8.13 1.01
N ARG A 128 0.45 8.88 0.76
CA ARG A 128 1.25 8.69 -0.46
C ARG A 128 1.89 7.31 -0.53
N ARG A 129 2.33 6.76 0.61
CA ARG A 129 2.93 5.43 0.68
C ARG A 129 1.91 4.34 0.34
N ILE A 130 0.70 4.42 0.86
CA ILE A 130 -0.38 3.47 0.55
C ILE A 130 -0.74 3.56 -0.94
N ARG A 131 -0.98 4.76 -1.46
CA ARG A 131 -1.35 4.98 -2.88
C ARG A 131 -0.34 4.44 -3.89
N ARG A 132 0.96 4.46 -3.57
CA ARG A 132 2.01 3.93 -4.46
C ARG A 132 1.91 2.44 -4.73
N ARG A 133 1.28 1.68 -3.85
CA ARG A 133 1.09 0.22 -3.93
C ARG A 133 -0.38 -0.16 -4.00
N ASP A 134 -1.23 0.80 -4.31
CA ASP A 134 -2.65 0.61 -4.51
C ASP A 134 -2.92 0.49 -6.01
N TYR A 135 -3.07 -0.73 -6.47
CA TYR A 135 -3.30 -1.07 -7.87
C TYR A 135 -4.79 -1.09 -8.24
N PHE A 136 -5.64 -1.24 -7.23
CA PHE A 136 -7.10 -1.32 -7.36
C PHE A 136 -7.76 -0.51 -6.26
N PRO A 137 -7.84 0.83 -6.38
CA PRO A 137 -8.27 1.70 -5.31
C PRO A 137 -9.65 1.32 -4.75
N PRO A 138 -9.75 1.05 -3.43
CA PRO A 138 -11.04 0.85 -2.77
C PRO A 138 -11.71 2.19 -2.45
N PRO A 139 -13.02 2.21 -2.15
CA PRO A 139 -13.73 3.44 -1.79
C PRO A 139 -13.12 4.20 -0.60
N GLU A 140 -12.46 3.50 0.31
CA GLU A 140 -11.78 4.07 1.47
C GLU A 140 -10.63 5.02 1.12
N GLU A 141 -10.07 4.91 -0.09
CA GLU A 141 -9.03 5.84 -0.57
C GLU A 141 -9.52 7.27 -0.60
N GLU A 142 -10.71 7.52 -1.18
CA GLU A 142 -11.28 8.85 -1.24
C GLU A 142 -11.62 9.41 0.14
N LEU A 143 -12.16 8.58 1.02
CA LEU A 143 -12.50 8.97 2.40
C LEU A 143 -11.24 9.38 3.18
N ALA A 144 -10.19 8.57 3.12
CA ALA A 144 -8.92 8.87 3.80
C ALA A 144 -8.25 10.13 3.22
N ARG A 145 -8.27 10.30 1.90
CA ARG A 145 -7.76 11.50 1.24
C ARG A 145 -8.49 12.75 1.72
N TYR A 146 -9.81 12.73 1.69
CA TYR A 146 -10.64 13.86 2.13
C TYR A 146 -10.40 14.20 3.61
N ALA A 147 -10.32 13.21 4.49
CA ALA A 147 -10.05 13.42 5.91
C ALA A 147 -8.69 14.12 6.13
N VAL A 148 -7.63 13.64 5.48
CA VAL A 148 -6.29 14.23 5.59
C VAL A 148 -6.24 15.65 5.02
N GLU A 149 -6.91 15.92 3.89
CA GLU A 149 -6.99 17.26 3.28
C GLU A 149 -7.79 18.24 4.16
N SER A 150 -8.90 17.79 4.75
CA SER A 150 -9.74 18.60 5.65
C SER A 150 -9.00 19.04 6.93
N LEU A 151 -8.05 18.24 7.40
CA LEU A 151 -7.17 18.63 8.50
C LEU A 151 -6.26 19.80 8.12
N ALA A 152 -5.82 19.87 6.87
CA ALA A 152 -4.98 20.95 6.38
C ALA A 152 -5.71 22.30 6.36
N GLY A 153 -6.98 22.31 5.93
CA GLY A 153 -7.82 23.51 5.92
C GLY A 153 -8.07 24.08 7.32
N ARG A 154 -8.21 23.21 8.32
CA ARG A 154 -8.39 23.62 9.72
C ARG A 154 -7.11 24.11 10.41
N THR A 155 -5.96 23.76 9.90
CA THR A 155 -4.66 24.24 10.44
C THR A 155 -4.34 25.67 10.01
N GLY A 156 -4.99 26.20 8.98
CA GLY A 156 -4.80 27.57 8.46
C GLY A 156 -5.75 28.62 9.07
N GLN A 157 -6.69 28.25 9.91
CA GLN A 157 -7.63 29.21 10.50
C GLN A 157 -7.20 29.58 11.92
N PRO A 158 -6.75 30.85 12.17
CA PRO A 158 -6.46 31.28 13.52
C PRO A 158 -7.77 31.26 14.33
N ILE A 159 -7.70 30.71 15.56
CA ILE A 159 -8.79 30.76 16.52
C ILE A 159 -9.10 32.24 16.76
N ARG A 160 -10.19 32.74 16.20
CA ARG A 160 -10.78 34.02 16.66
C ARG A 160 -11.30 33.76 18.07
N VAL A 161 -10.53 34.18 19.07
CA VAL A 161 -11.04 34.40 20.39
C VAL A 161 -11.95 35.63 20.25
N GLU A 162 -13.25 35.42 20.17
CA GLU A 162 -14.23 36.50 20.30
C GLU A 162 -14.11 37.11 21.70
N GLY A 163 -13.82 38.40 21.72
CA GLY A 163 -13.49 39.15 22.92
C GLY A 163 -14.61 39.12 23.94
N ALA A 164 -14.18 39.07 25.18
CA ALA A 164 -15.03 39.36 26.35
C ALA A 164 -15.63 40.78 26.22
N PRO A 165 -16.91 40.96 26.52
CA PRO A 165 -17.46 42.30 26.66
C PRO A 165 -16.95 42.97 27.93
N ALA A 166 -16.66 44.24 27.79
CA ALA A 166 -16.30 45.14 28.89
C ALA A 166 -17.50 45.39 29.81
#